data_14e1531d217d72b356436bed6b078d0f
#
_entry.id   14e1531d217d72b356436bed6b078d0f
#
_cell.length_a   1.000
_cell.length_b   1.000
_cell.length_c   1.000
_cell.angle_alpha   90.00
_cell.angle_beta   90.00
_cell.angle_gamma   90.00
#
_symmetry.space_group_name_H-M   'P 1'
#
loop_
_entity.id
_entity.type
_entity.pdbx_description
1 polymer ?
#
loop_
_entity_poly.entity_id
_entity_poly.type
_entity_poly.pdbx_seq_one_letter_code
_entity_poly.pdbx_strand_id
1 'polypeptide(L)'
;MYLSIIILIYTIFVLFFFNDVIIFGNTFASGDSFNPYAIHHILDQIRLTSSEWPQWQPWIFSGMPTLEAFTYVNLLYLPSYFLDLLGVSDLNIQFMHLVFSAVSMFYLVQKLIQNKKIAFISGLLWMLNPFLITMIVYGHGSQMMTAAFFPITLLLLLRLKDEQSIFNMLLFALFLGLQLQRAHVQIAYYSCMLLGSFFIYSFYQNRNKKYAALFFSGIIIAFLIASHIYLPSLDYREMSIRSSNMGSFAYATNWSMHPKELLTYLMPNFFGFGGSTYTGFMPFTDFPNYVGL
;
A
#
# COMPACT_ATOMS: atom_id res chain seq x y z
N MET A 1 -9.86 25.69 4.69
CA MET A 1 -8.57 25.48 5.32
C MET A 1 -7.59 25.27 4.20
N TYR A 2 -6.45 25.94 4.20
CA TYR A 2 -5.46 25.85 3.12
C TYR A 2 -4.78 24.46 3.16
N LEU A 3 -4.49 23.90 1.97
CA LEU A 3 -3.84 22.59 1.83
C LEU A 3 -2.55 22.49 2.67
N SER A 4 -1.72 23.53 2.65
CA SER A 4 -0.46 23.59 3.42
C SER A 4 -0.67 23.43 4.93
N ILE A 5 -1.73 24.01 5.48
CA ILE A 5 -2.07 23.89 6.91
C ILE A 5 -2.50 22.47 7.25
N ILE A 6 -3.29 21.83 6.38
CA ILE A 6 -3.72 20.43 6.58
C ILE A 6 -2.50 19.49 6.58
N ILE A 7 -1.64 19.65 5.58
CA ILE A 7 -0.40 18.87 5.48
C ILE A 7 0.45 19.08 6.72
N LEU A 8 0.68 20.33 7.13
CA LEU A 8 1.49 20.67 8.29
C LEU A 8 0.94 20.00 9.57
N ILE A 9 -0.36 20.08 9.81
CA ILE A 9 -0.95 19.49 11.02
C ILE A 9 -0.82 17.96 11.00
N TYR A 10 -1.13 17.28 9.90
CA TYR A 10 -0.96 15.82 9.81
C TYR A 10 0.51 15.42 9.95
N THR A 11 1.44 16.20 9.39
CA THR A 11 2.87 15.97 9.56
C THR A 11 3.29 16.09 11.03
N ILE A 12 2.78 17.08 11.76
CA ILE A 12 3.05 17.21 13.20
C ILE A 12 2.56 15.98 13.97
N PHE A 13 1.39 15.44 13.65
CA PHE A 13 0.92 14.20 14.28
C PHE A 13 1.83 13.01 13.99
N VAL A 14 2.31 12.85 12.76
CA VAL A 14 3.26 11.78 12.40
C VAL A 14 4.58 11.96 13.15
N LEU A 15 5.13 13.18 13.20
CA LEU A 15 6.34 13.50 13.96
C LEU A 15 6.19 13.23 15.44
N PHE A 16 5.03 13.51 16.01
CA PHE A 16 4.75 13.23 17.41
C PHE A 16 4.66 11.74 17.71
N PHE A 17 3.92 10.98 16.87
CA PHE A 17 3.74 9.53 17.06
C PHE A 17 5.00 8.71 16.80
N PHE A 18 5.83 9.14 15.84
CA PHE A 18 7.02 8.41 15.40
C PHE A 18 8.32 9.18 15.68
N ASN A 19 8.32 10.01 16.72
CA ASN A 19 9.49 10.85 17.08
C ASN A 19 10.75 10.02 17.28
N ASP A 20 10.65 8.87 17.92
CA ASP A 20 11.79 7.97 18.18
C ASP A 20 12.46 7.50 16.89
N VAL A 21 11.68 7.33 15.82
CA VAL A 21 12.19 6.89 14.53
C VAL A 21 12.65 8.08 13.70
N ILE A 22 11.81 9.11 13.57
CA ILE A 22 12.06 10.21 12.62
C ILE A 22 13.13 11.18 13.17
N ILE A 23 13.10 11.46 14.49
CA ILE A 23 13.97 12.46 15.11
C ILE A 23 15.22 11.79 15.70
N PHE A 24 15.05 10.67 16.40
CA PHE A 24 16.18 10.00 17.06
C PHE A 24 16.84 8.90 16.21
N GLY A 25 16.33 8.64 15.00
CA GLY A 25 16.95 7.70 14.06
C GLY A 25 16.83 6.23 14.45
N ASN A 26 15.92 5.88 15.37
CA ASN A 26 15.66 4.48 15.70
C ASN A 26 14.93 3.77 14.55
N THR A 27 14.91 2.43 14.57
CA THR A 27 14.19 1.61 13.60
C THR A 27 13.32 0.60 14.31
N PHE A 28 12.33 0.06 13.59
CA PHE A 28 11.48 -1.02 14.10
C PHE A 28 12.22 -2.36 14.04
N ALA A 29 12.17 -3.10 15.14
CA ALA A 29 12.83 -4.40 15.28
C ALA A 29 11.87 -5.54 15.02
N SER A 30 11.46 -5.72 13.76
CA SER A 30 10.69 -6.89 13.34
C SER A 30 11.49 -7.74 12.35
N GLY A 31 11.19 -9.05 12.27
CA GLY A 31 11.84 -9.95 11.32
C GLY A 31 11.70 -9.48 9.88
N ASP A 32 10.51 -9.03 9.52
CA ASP A 32 10.20 -8.57 8.17
C ASP A 32 10.72 -7.14 7.87
N SER A 33 11.19 -6.41 8.88
CA SER A 33 11.94 -5.16 8.68
C SER A 33 13.41 -5.39 8.42
N PHE A 34 14.04 -6.38 9.09
CA PHE A 34 15.46 -6.64 8.96
C PHE A 34 15.85 -7.27 7.61
N ASN A 35 15.04 -8.21 7.11
CA ASN A 35 15.32 -8.87 5.85
C ASN A 35 15.40 -7.90 4.64
N PRO A 36 14.41 -7.01 4.40
CA PRO A 36 14.50 -5.98 3.39
C PRO A 36 15.73 -5.08 3.56
N TYR A 37 16.00 -4.65 4.78
CA TYR A 37 17.13 -3.78 5.06
C TYR A 37 18.47 -4.43 4.67
N ALA A 38 18.69 -5.70 5.04
CA ALA A 38 19.89 -6.44 4.66
C ALA A 38 20.04 -6.58 3.14
N ILE A 39 18.93 -6.86 2.44
CA ILE A 39 18.91 -6.99 0.98
C ILE A 39 19.25 -5.66 0.32
N HIS A 40 18.63 -4.56 0.74
CA HIS A 40 18.89 -3.22 0.24
C HIS A 40 20.37 -2.87 0.40
N HIS A 41 20.93 -3.11 1.59
CA HIS A 41 22.34 -2.83 1.85
C HIS A 41 23.28 -3.57 0.88
N ILE A 42 23.02 -4.86 0.60
CA ILE A 42 23.84 -5.63 -0.34
C ILE A 42 23.65 -5.11 -1.78
N LEU A 43 22.44 -4.83 -2.20
CA LEU A 43 22.16 -4.30 -3.53
C LEU A 43 22.83 -2.95 -3.76
N ASP A 44 22.83 -2.08 -2.76
CA ASP A 44 23.50 -0.77 -2.80
C ASP A 44 25.02 -0.93 -2.90
N GLN A 45 25.62 -1.85 -2.15
CA GLN A 45 27.06 -2.14 -2.24
C GLN A 45 27.45 -2.63 -3.65
N ILE A 46 26.65 -3.49 -4.25
CA ILE A 46 26.88 -3.96 -5.63
C ILE A 46 26.75 -2.79 -6.61
N ARG A 47 25.70 -1.95 -6.49
CA ARG A 47 25.50 -0.78 -7.32
C ARG A 47 26.66 0.21 -7.25
N LEU A 48 27.18 0.46 -6.05
CA LEU A 48 28.32 1.36 -5.82
C LEU A 48 29.62 0.84 -6.46
N THR A 49 29.80 -0.47 -6.50
CA THR A 49 31.03 -1.11 -7.03
C THR A 49 30.96 -1.37 -8.54
N SER A 50 29.81 -1.76 -9.07
CA SER A 50 29.63 -2.10 -10.48
C SER A 50 29.08 -0.98 -11.34
N SER A 51 28.57 0.10 -10.72
CA SER A 51 27.81 1.17 -11.39
C SER A 51 26.55 0.69 -12.12
N GLU A 52 26.15 -0.58 -11.92
CA GLU A 52 24.98 -1.21 -12.53
C GLU A 52 24.01 -1.68 -11.44
N TRP A 53 22.72 -1.70 -11.79
CA TRP A 53 21.72 -2.28 -10.91
C TRP A 53 21.73 -3.81 -11.00
N PRO A 54 21.93 -4.54 -9.90
CA PRO A 54 21.97 -6.00 -9.93
C PRO A 54 20.61 -6.56 -10.33
N GLN A 55 20.58 -7.36 -11.39
CA GLN A 55 19.36 -7.97 -11.93
C GLN A 55 19.02 -9.29 -11.23
N TRP A 56 19.95 -9.87 -10.49
CA TRP A 56 19.85 -11.18 -9.85
C TRP A 56 20.35 -11.17 -8.42
N GLN A 57 19.63 -11.85 -7.53
CA GLN A 57 19.99 -12.07 -6.12
C GLN A 57 20.31 -13.55 -5.91
N PRO A 58 21.59 -13.96 -5.88
CA PRO A 58 21.95 -15.38 -5.77
C PRO A 58 21.80 -15.97 -4.37
N TRP A 59 21.69 -15.13 -3.34
CA TRP A 59 21.69 -15.52 -1.93
C TRP A 59 20.29 -15.78 -1.33
N ILE A 60 19.21 -15.55 -2.09
CA ILE A 60 17.83 -15.82 -1.66
C ILE A 60 17.26 -16.95 -2.50
N PHE A 61 16.68 -17.95 -1.86
CA PHE A 61 16.02 -19.10 -2.51
C PHE A 61 16.86 -19.78 -3.61
N SER A 62 18.19 -19.84 -3.44
CA SER A 62 19.14 -20.32 -4.46
C SER A 62 19.19 -19.47 -5.73
N GLY A 63 18.71 -18.26 -5.66
CA GLY A 63 18.70 -17.26 -6.71
C GLY A 63 17.30 -16.85 -7.17
N MET A 64 17.10 -15.54 -7.26
CA MET A 64 15.87 -14.96 -7.80
C MET A 64 16.13 -13.63 -8.51
N PRO A 65 15.30 -13.23 -9.48
CA PRO A 65 15.39 -11.90 -10.07
C PRO A 65 15.19 -10.80 -9.04
N THR A 66 16.01 -9.74 -9.09
CA THR A 66 15.87 -8.60 -8.20
C THR A 66 14.54 -7.88 -8.42
N LEU A 67 14.06 -7.87 -9.66
CA LEU A 67 12.79 -7.28 -10.03
C LEU A 67 11.59 -7.88 -9.27
N GLU A 68 11.66 -9.17 -8.93
CA GLU A 68 10.60 -9.88 -8.19
C GLU A 68 10.58 -9.51 -6.70
N ALA A 69 11.65 -8.94 -6.20
CA ALA A 69 11.70 -8.42 -4.83
C ALA A 69 11.15 -6.99 -4.76
N PHE A 70 9.99 -6.73 -5.32
CA PHE A 70 9.42 -5.36 -5.44
C PHE A 70 9.32 -4.63 -4.12
N THR A 71 9.10 -5.35 -3.04
CA THR A 71 9.07 -4.79 -1.70
C THR A 71 10.42 -4.20 -1.30
N TYR A 72 11.49 -4.64 -1.98
CA TYR A 72 12.86 -4.27 -1.69
C TYR A 72 13.45 -3.32 -2.72
N VAL A 73 12.79 -3.09 -3.86
CA VAL A 73 13.34 -2.28 -4.96
C VAL A 73 12.48 -1.03 -5.16
N ASN A 74 12.81 0.02 -4.44
CA ASN A 74 12.07 1.30 -4.54
C ASN A 74 12.22 1.99 -5.90
N LEU A 75 13.22 1.65 -6.71
CA LEU A 75 13.43 2.22 -8.04
C LEU A 75 12.28 1.97 -9.00
N LEU A 76 11.48 0.93 -8.78
CA LEU A 76 10.32 0.61 -9.62
C LEU A 76 9.10 1.47 -9.28
N TYR A 77 9.13 2.18 -8.16
CA TYR A 77 8.07 3.09 -7.74
C TYR A 77 8.54 4.53 -7.91
N LEU A 78 8.02 5.23 -8.89
CA LEU A 78 8.50 6.56 -9.28
C LEU A 78 8.62 7.57 -8.14
N PRO A 79 7.64 7.74 -7.23
CA PRO A 79 7.79 8.67 -6.12
C PRO A 79 8.97 8.32 -5.19
N SER A 80 9.20 7.05 -4.88
CA SER A 80 10.35 6.62 -4.06
C SER A 80 11.67 6.89 -4.77
N TYR A 81 11.75 6.63 -6.06
CA TYR A 81 12.95 6.91 -6.84
C TYR A 81 13.40 8.37 -6.73
N PHE A 82 12.46 9.32 -6.89
CA PHE A 82 12.79 10.73 -6.77
C PHE A 82 13.15 11.16 -5.36
N LEU A 83 12.48 10.59 -4.34
CA LEU A 83 12.76 10.90 -2.94
C LEU A 83 14.10 10.30 -2.49
N ASP A 84 14.46 9.12 -2.97
CA ASP A 84 15.74 8.47 -2.72
C ASP A 84 16.91 9.29 -3.30
N LEU A 85 16.75 9.87 -4.49
CA LEU A 85 17.72 10.80 -5.06
C LEU A 85 17.95 12.05 -4.19
N LEU A 86 16.98 12.41 -3.35
CA LEU A 86 17.07 13.50 -2.38
C LEU A 86 17.58 13.04 -1.00
N GLY A 87 17.95 11.76 -0.86
CA GLY A 87 18.44 11.16 0.38
C GLY A 87 17.37 10.92 1.43
N VAL A 88 16.08 10.81 1.02
CA VAL A 88 14.98 10.49 1.94
C VAL A 88 14.95 8.99 2.18
N SER A 89 15.07 8.58 3.45
CA SER A 89 15.06 7.16 3.82
C SER A 89 13.71 6.49 3.50
N ASP A 90 13.74 5.17 3.23
CA ASP A 90 12.55 4.35 2.94
C ASP A 90 11.46 4.49 4.01
N LEU A 91 11.86 4.55 5.27
CA LEU A 91 10.92 4.69 6.37
C LEU A 91 10.25 6.07 6.37
N ASN A 92 11.00 7.13 6.07
CA ASN A 92 10.44 8.47 5.90
C ASN A 92 9.50 8.55 4.68
N ILE A 93 9.79 7.83 3.60
CA ILE A 93 8.88 7.70 2.46
C ILE A 93 7.56 7.06 2.89
N GLN A 94 7.57 6.03 3.75
CA GLN A 94 6.36 5.44 4.30
C GLN A 94 5.57 6.46 5.15
N PHE A 95 6.22 7.24 6.01
CA PHE A 95 5.54 8.29 6.79
C PHE A 95 4.94 9.38 5.89
N MET A 96 5.61 9.76 4.81
CA MET A 96 5.04 10.67 3.82
C MET A 96 3.77 10.11 3.19
N HIS A 97 3.70 8.78 2.95
CA HIS A 97 2.47 8.13 2.46
C HIS A 97 1.35 8.13 3.49
N LEU A 98 1.64 8.05 4.79
CA LEU A 98 0.62 8.24 5.83
C LEU A 98 0.01 9.65 5.76
N VAL A 99 0.84 10.69 5.70
CA VAL A 99 0.36 12.08 5.56
C VAL A 99 -0.43 12.26 4.26
N PHE A 100 0.09 11.72 3.15
CA PHE A 100 -0.61 11.73 1.85
C PHE A 100 -1.98 11.06 1.93
N SER A 101 -2.09 9.92 2.62
CA SER A 101 -3.35 9.19 2.78
C SER A 101 -4.36 9.98 3.62
N ALA A 102 -3.91 10.66 4.69
CA ALA A 102 -4.75 11.52 5.52
C ALA A 102 -5.31 12.70 4.74
N VAL A 103 -4.46 13.38 3.96
CA VAL A 103 -4.86 14.47 3.07
C VAL A 103 -5.86 13.99 2.02
N SER A 104 -5.61 12.83 1.44
CA SER A 104 -6.49 12.21 0.45
C SER A 104 -7.85 11.86 1.05
N MET A 105 -7.88 11.30 2.27
CA MET A 105 -9.10 10.99 3.01
C MET A 105 -9.86 12.27 3.38
N PHE A 106 -9.15 13.32 3.80
CA PHE A 106 -9.76 14.63 4.04
C PHE A 106 -10.55 15.11 2.82
N TYR A 107 -9.94 15.11 1.63
CA TYR A 107 -10.61 15.59 0.42
C TYR A 107 -11.73 14.66 -0.03
N LEU A 108 -11.59 13.35 0.14
CA LEU A 108 -12.64 12.39 -0.15
C LEU A 108 -13.87 12.65 0.72
N VAL A 109 -13.70 12.75 2.04
CA VAL A 109 -14.80 12.99 2.98
C VAL A 109 -15.38 14.39 2.82
N GLN A 110 -14.52 15.41 2.56
CA GLN A 110 -14.97 16.74 2.25
C GLN A 110 -15.89 16.78 1.01
N LYS A 111 -15.57 15.99 -0.02
CA LYS A 111 -16.44 15.87 -1.21
C LYS A 111 -17.76 15.19 -0.91
N LEU A 112 -17.76 14.16 -0.05
CA LEU A 112 -18.95 13.37 0.26
C LEU A 112 -19.89 14.04 1.26
N ILE A 113 -19.34 14.65 2.32
CA ILE A 113 -20.10 15.15 3.49
C ILE A 113 -20.16 16.68 3.53
N GLN A 114 -19.27 17.37 2.81
CA GLN A 114 -19.17 18.84 2.77
C GLN A 114 -18.93 19.51 4.15
N ASN A 115 -18.36 18.76 5.10
CA ASN A 115 -18.03 19.25 6.43
C ASN A 115 -16.50 19.13 6.69
N LYS A 116 -15.82 20.28 6.79
CA LYS A 116 -14.35 20.32 6.97
C LYS A 116 -13.87 19.72 8.28
N LYS A 117 -14.66 19.82 9.37
CA LYS A 117 -14.28 19.25 10.67
C LYS A 117 -14.34 17.72 10.63
N ILE A 118 -15.44 17.17 10.09
CA ILE A 118 -15.58 15.72 9.90
C ILE A 118 -14.50 15.21 8.95
N ALA A 119 -14.26 15.89 7.84
CA ALA A 119 -13.21 15.51 6.90
C ALA A 119 -11.81 15.48 7.55
N PHE A 120 -11.50 16.49 8.39
CA PHE A 120 -10.23 16.54 9.12
C PHE A 120 -10.08 15.37 10.10
N ILE A 121 -11.11 15.11 10.91
CA ILE A 121 -11.12 13.99 11.85
C ILE A 121 -11.00 12.65 11.10
N SER A 122 -11.72 12.48 9.99
CA SER A 122 -11.64 11.26 9.18
C SER A 122 -10.23 11.02 8.60
N GLY A 123 -9.55 12.08 8.16
CA GLY A 123 -8.15 11.98 7.72
C GLY A 123 -7.21 11.55 8.84
N LEU A 124 -7.40 12.11 10.04
CA LEU A 124 -6.63 11.76 11.24
C LEU A 124 -6.87 10.30 11.65
N LEU A 125 -8.12 9.87 11.75
CA LEU A 125 -8.48 8.50 12.11
C LEU A 125 -7.99 7.49 11.08
N TRP A 126 -8.03 7.83 9.78
CA TRP A 126 -7.50 6.99 8.72
C TRP A 126 -5.98 6.83 8.85
N MET A 127 -5.25 7.94 9.02
CA MET A 127 -3.79 7.94 9.16
C MET A 127 -3.32 7.17 10.40
N LEU A 128 -4.04 7.32 11.51
CA LEU A 128 -3.74 6.66 12.79
C LEU A 128 -4.45 5.31 12.94
N ASN A 129 -5.00 4.76 11.86
CA ASN A 129 -5.61 3.44 11.90
C ASN A 129 -4.56 2.40 12.34
N PRO A 130 -4.83 1.62 13.40
CA PRO A 130 -3.88 0.65 13.94
C PRO A 130 -3.36 -0.34 12.90
N PHE A 131 -4.20 -0.76 11.95
CA PHE A 131 -3.79 -1.66 10.88
C PHE A 131 -2.71 -1.04 9.98
N LEU A 132 -2.85 0.23 9.57
CA LEU A 132 -1.85 0.92 8.74
C LEU A 132 -0.53 1.12 9.49
N ILE A 133 -0.62 1.49 10.79
CA ILE A 133 0.56 1.67 11.65
C ILE A 133 1.28 0.33 11.83
N THR A 134 0.54 -0.74 12.11
CA THR A 134 1.08 -2.08 12.28
C THR A 134 1.84 -2.56 11.03
N MET A 135 1.34 -2.25 9.82
CA MET A 135 2.04 -2.56 8.57
C MET A 135 3.44 -1.91 8.51
N ILE A 136 3.59 -0.68 8.99
CA ILE A 136 4.91 -0.02 9.04
C ILE A 136 5.81 -0.69 10.08
N VAL A 137 5.29 -0.89 11.29
CA VAL A 137 6.05 -1.41 12.44
C VAL A 137 6.61 -2.80 12.17
N TYR A 138 5.84 -3.65 11.49
CA TYR A 138 6.22 -5.04 11.21
C TYR A 138 6.83 -5.27 9.81
N GLY A 139 7.25 -4.21 9.12
CA GLY A 139 8.00 -4.34 7.87
C GLY A 139 7.14 -4.52 6.60
N HIS A 140 5.83 -4.34 6.72
CA HIS A 140 4.90 -4.44 5.59
C HIS A 140 4.58 -3.07 4.95
N GLY A 141 5.58 -2.20 4.84
CA GLY A 141 5.41 -0.84 4.33
C GLY A 141 4.80 -0.75 2.93
N SER A 142 5.05 -1.72 2.05
CA SER A 142 4.43 -1.78 0.72
C SER A 142 2.90 -1.97 0.80
N GLN A 143 2.41 -2.73 1.77
CA GLN A 143 0.97 -2.90 2.03
C GLN A 143 0.35 -1.56 2.43
N MET A 144 0.95 -0.90 3.42
CA MET A 144 0.48 0.40 3.89
C MET A 144 0.50 1.44 2.78
N MET A 145 1.60 1.56 2.02
CA MET A 145 1.70 2.53 0.94
C MET A 145 0.70 2.24 -0.20
N THR A 146 0.43 0.96 -0.51
CA THR A 146 -0.61 0.60 -1.48
C THR A 146 -2.00 1.03 -0.97
N ALA A 147 -2.31 0.78 0.31
CA ALA A 147 -3.58 1.19 0.93
C ALA A 147 -3.73 2.71 1.00
N ALA A 148 -2.63 3.45 1.18
CA ALA A 148 -2.60 4.91 1.26
C ALA A 148 -3.17 5.60 0.01
N PHE A 149 -3.12 4.96 -1.15
CA PHE A 149 -3.67 5.50 -2.39
C PHE A 149 -5.20 5.33 -2.51
N PHE A 150 -5.83 4.44 -1.74
CA PHE A 150 -7.25 4.16 -1.90
C PHE A 150 -8.15 5.41 -1.78
N PRO A 151 -7.98 6.31 -0.80
CA PRO A 151 -8.83 7.50 -0.70
C PRO A 151 -8.73 8.42 -1.92
N ILE A 152 -7.54 8.62 -2.47
CA ILE A 152 -7.36 9.49 -3.65
C ILE A 152 -7.90 8.84 -4.92
N THR A 153 -7.71 7.54 -5.12
CA THR A 153 -8.22 6.84 -6.30
C THR A 153 -9.75 6.84 -6.31
N LEU A 154 -10.39 6.65 -5.15
CA LEU A 154 -11.84 6.76 -5.02
C LEU A 154 -12.32 8.21 -5.24
N LEU A 155 -11.64 9.22 -4.70
CA LEU A 155 -11.95 10.62 -4.94
C LEU A 155 -11.89 10.97 -6.43
N LEU A 156 -10.87 10.49 -7.14
CA LEU A 156 -10.69 10.75 -8.56
C LEU A 156 -11.72 10.01 -9.41
N LEU A 157 -12.13 8.82 -9.00
CA LEU A 157 -13.26 8.11 -9.63
C LEU A 157 -14.58 8.86 -9.45
N LEU A 158 -14.84 9.44 -8.26
CA LEU A 158 -15.98 10.31 -8.01
C LEU A 158 -15.94 11.56 -8.90
N ARG A 159 -14.76 12.20 -9.05
CA ARG A 159 -14.59 13.34 -9.96
C ARG A 159 -14.84 12.95 -11.41
N LEU A 160 -14.32 11.81 -11.84
CA LEU A 160 -14.53 11.28 -13.19
C LEU A 160 -16.00 11.02 -13.48
N LYS A 161 -16.75 10.51 -12.49
CA LYS A 161 -18.20 10.33 -12.60
C LYS A 161 -18.93 11.67 -12.78
N ASP A 162 -18.55 12.69 -11.99
CA ASP A 162 -19.22 14.00 -12.00
C ASP A 162 -18.82 14.82 -13.24
N GLU A 163 -17.53 14.84 -13.57
CA GLU A 163 -16.95 15.58 -14.69
C GLU A 163 -16.21 14.62 -15.61
N GLN A 164 -16.88 14.16 -16.66
CA GLN A 164 -16.36 13.21 -17.62
C GLN A 164 -15.38 13.86 -18.58
N SER A 165 -14.17 14.15 -18.09
CA SER A 165 -13.07 14.77 -18.85
C SER A 165 -11.87 13.83 -18.97
N ILE A 166 -11.10 14.00 -20.04
CA ILE A 166 -9.83 13.30 -20.25
C ILE A 166 -8.86 13.62 -19.10
N PHE A 167 -8.86 14.85 -18.60
CA PHE A 167 -8.00 15.25 -17.49
C PHE A 167 -8.29 14.44 -16.21
N ASN A 168 -9.58 14.30 -15.81
CA ASN A 168 -9.95 13.49 -14.65
C ASN A 168 -9.66 12.01 -14.86
N MET A 169 -9.80 11.50 -16.09
CA MET A 169 -9.41 10.14 -16.44
C MET A 169 -7.90 9.93 -16.31
N LEU A 170 -7.07 10.86 -16.80
CA LEU A 170 -5.62 10.76 -16.68
C LEU A 170 -5.14 10.85 -15.22
N LEU A 171 -5.77 11.71 -14.40
CA LEU A 171 -5.48 11.76 -12.96
C LEU A 171 -5.85 10.43 -12.27
N PHE A 172 -7.03 9.89 -12.55
CA PHE A 172 -7.45 8.59 -12.02
C PHE A 172 -6.46 7.49 -12.43
N ALA A 173 -6.09 7.45 -13.72
CA ALA A 173 -5.13 6.49 -14.26
C ALA A 173 -3.75 6.62 -13.61
N LEU A 174 -3.25 7.85 -13.43
CA LEU A 174 -1.97 8.11 -12.78
C LEU A 174 -1.94 7.59 -11.34
N PHE A 175 -2.89 8.00 -10.51
CA PHE A 175 -2.89 7.62 -9.10
C PHE A 175 -3.19 6.13 -8.89
N LEU A 176 -4.04 5.53 -9.72
CA LEU A 176 -4.23 4.08 -9.72
C LEU A 176 -2.97 3.34 -10.20
N GLY A 177 -2.29 3.84 -11.22
CA GLY A 177 -1.02 3.29 -11.70
C GLY A 177 0.08 3.35 -10.64
N LEU A 178 0.21 4.47 -9.92
CA LEU A 178 1.12 4.60 -8.79
C LEU A 178 0.77 3.64 -7.64
N GLN A 179 -0.51 3.45 -7.34
CA GLN A 179 -0.96 2.45 -6.37
C GLN A 179 -0.52 1.04 -6.77
N LEU A 180 -0.70 0.68 -8.05
CA LEU A 180 -0.27 -0.61 -8.60
C LEU A 180 1.25 -0.77 -8.55
N GLN A 181 2.03 0.28 -8.81
CA GLN A 181 3.50 0.26 -8.71
C GLN A 181 4.02 -0.07 -7.30
N ARG A 182 3.23 0.14 -6.23
CA ARG A 182 3.63 -0.31 -4.88
C ARG A 182 3.64 -1.81 -4.73
N ALA A 183 3.13 -2.53 -5.74
CA ALA A 183 3.27 -3.96 -5.96
C ALA A 183 2.71 -4.88 -4.86
N HIS A 184 1.94 -4.37 -3.91
CA HIS A 184 1.21 -5.25 -3.00
C HIS A 184 -0.11 -5.69 -3.65
N VAL A 185 -0.01 -6.78 -4.43
CA VAL A 185 -1.07 -7.27 -5.33
C VAL A 185 -2.40 -7.46 -4.61
N GLN A 186 -2.40 -8.04 -3.40
CA GLN A 186 -3.63 -8.30 -2.64
C GLN A 186 -4.37 -7.02 -2.25
N ILE A 187 -3.66 -6.02 -1.72
CA ILE A 187 -4.26 -4.74 -1.33
C ILE A 187 -4.74 -3.96 -2.56
N ALA A 188 -3.95 -3.97 -3.64
CA ALA A 188 -4.35 -3.37 -4.91
C ALA A 188 -5.60 -4.05 -5.48
N TYR A 189 -5.69 -5.38 -5.41
CA TYR A 189 -6.86 -6.14 -5.83
C TYR A 189 -8.13 -5.75 -5.04
N TYR A 190 -8.05 -5.65 -3.72
CA TYR A 190 -9.19 -5.21 -2.90
C TYR A 190 -9.60 -3.77 -3.24
N SER A 191 -8.65 -2.88 -3.46
CA SER A 191 -8.94 -1.51 -3.92
C SER A 191 -9.66 -1.51 -5.27
N CYS A 192 -9.16 -2.31 -6.24
CA CYS A 192 -9.79 -2.44 -7.55
C CYS A 192 -11.20 -3.03 -7.47
N MET A 193 -11.44 -4.01 -6.58
CA MET A 193 -12.79 -4.55 -6.34
C MET A 193 -13.77 -3.47 -5.85
N LEU A 194 -13.34 -2.66 -4.89
CA LEU A 194 -14.17 -1.57 -4.36
C LEU A 194 -14.43 -0.48 -5.41
N LEU A 195 -13.39 -0.07 -6.15
CA LEU A 195 -13.54 0.91 -7.24
C LEU A 195 -14.45 0.37 -8.37
N GLY A 196 -14.27 -0.92 -8.73
CA GLY A 196 -15.09 -1.60 -9.72
C GLY A 196 -16.55 -1.73 -9.28
N SER A 197 -16.81 -2.07 -8.02
CA SER A 197 -18.16 -2.14 -7.45
C SER A 197 -18.84 -0.77 -7.46
N PHE A 198 -18.09 0.28 -7.08
CA PHE A 198 -18.58 1.66 -7.17
C PHE A 198 -18.87 2.08 -8.61
N PHE A 199 -18.00 1.72 -9.56
CA PHE A 199 -18.23 1.97 -10.99
C PHE A 199 -19.49 1.27 -11.48
N ILE A 200 -19.67 -0.02 -11.20
CA ILE A 200 -20.85 -0.81 -11.60
C ILE A 200 -22.13 -0.16 -11.06
N TYR A 201 -22.15 0.16 -9.77
CA TYR A 201 -23.28 0.84 -9.13
C TYR A 201 -23.61 2.17 -9.83
N SER A 202 -22.59 3.01 -10.03
CA SER A 202 -22.74 4.33 -10.65
C SER A 202 -23.18 4.24 -12.12
N PHE A 203 -22.64 3.27 -12.85
CA PHE A 203 -23.02 3.03 -14.25
C PHE A 203 -24.44 2.48 -14.36
N TYR A 204 -24.84 1.58 -13.45
CA TYR A 204 -26.21 1.06 -13.42
C TYR A 204 -27.25 2.17 -13.27
N GLN A 205 -26.99 3.17 -12.43
CA GLN A 205 -27.89 4.30 -12.23
C GLN A 205 -28.01 5.22 -13.44
N ASN A 206 -26.91 5.53 -14.12
CA ASN A 206 -26.86 6.60 -15.11
C ASN A 206 -26.68 6.12 -16.55
N ARG A 207 -26.29 4.86 -16.78
CA ARG A 207 -26.04 4.22 -18.09
C ARG A 207 -25.16 5.08 -19.04
N ASN A 208 -24.25 5.87 -18.48
CA ASN A 208 -23.45 6.82 -19.24
C ASN A 208 -22.26 6.12 -19.93
N LYS A 209 -22.35 5.98 -21.25
CA LYS A 209 -21.32 5.31 -22.06
C LYS A 209 -19.97 6.06 -22.06
N LYS A 210 -19.99 7.40 -22.02
CA LYS A 210 -18.76 8.20 -21.96
C LYS A 210 -18.02 7.96 -20.67
N TYR A 211 -18.74 7.93 -19.53
CA TYR A 211 -18.15 7.59 -18.22
C TYR A 211 -17.52 6.19 -18.24
N ALA A 212 -18.22 5.20 -18.81
CA ALA A 212 -17.70 3.85 -18.92
C ALA A 212 -16.43 3.79 -19.81
N ALA A 213 -16.44 4.44 -20.96
CA ALA A 213 -15.27 4.48 -21.84
C ALA A 213 -14.07 5.12 -21.14
N LEU A 214 -14.24 6.25 -20.44
CA LEU A 214 -13.17 6.91 -19.70
C LEU A 214 -12.68 6.06 -18.52
N PHE A 215 -13.58 5.38 -17.79
CA PHE A 215 -13.18 4.48 -16.72
C PHE A 215 -12.28 3.34 -17.22
N PHE A 216 -12.69 2.62 -18.25
CA PHE A 216 -11.89 1.51 -18.82
C PHE A 216 -10.58 2.01 -19.44
N SER A 217 -10.60 3.15 -20.13
CA SER A 217 -9.36 3.77 -20.62
C SER A 217 -8.42 4.12 -19.48
N GLY A 218 -8.94 4.65 -18.36
CA GLY A 218 -8.16 4.93 -17.16
C GLY A 218 -7.54 3.68 -16.53
N ILE A 219 -8.29 2.58 -16.45
CA ILE A 219 -7.78 1.26 -15.99
C ILE A 219 -6.64 0.76 -16.89
N ILE A 220 -6.82 0.82 -18.21
CA ILE A 220 -5.79 0.38 -19.16
C ILE A 220 -4.51 1.20 -18.98
N ILE A 221 -4.62 2.53 -18.92
CA ILE A 221 -3.46 3.41 -18.73
C ILE A 221 -2.80 3.15 -17.36
N ALA A 222 -3.58 2.95 -16.28
CA ALA A 222 -3.04 2.63 -14.96
C ALA A 222 -2.22 1.31 -15.00
N PHE A 223 -2.73 0.30 -15.71
CA PHE A 223 -2.03 -0.95 -15.88
C PHE A 223 -0.75 -0.79 -16.73
N LEU A 224 -0.78 0.04 -17.78
CA LEU A 224 0.40 0.35 -18.58
C LEU A 224 1.48 1.06 -17.74
N ILE A 225 1.09 1.98 -16.82
CA ILE A 225 2.01 2.65 -15.90
C ILE A 225 2.72 1.63 -14.98
N ALA A 226 2.04 0.56 -14.56
CA ALA A 226 2.59 -0.47 -13.67
C ALA A 226 3.11 -1.73 -14.40
N SER A 227 3.03 -1.78 -15.72
CA SER A 227 3.33 -2.96 -16.53
C SER A 227 4.76 -3.49 -16.34
N HIS A 228 5.73 -2.58 -16.15
CA HIS A 228 7.14 -2.93 -15.92
C HIS A 228 7.38 -3.75 -14.63
N ILE A 229 6.41 -3.78 -13.72
CA ILE A 229 6.43 -4.63 -12.52
C ILE A 229 5.68 -5.94 -12.81
N TYR A 230 4.46 -5.84 -13.33
CA TYR A 230 3.57 -6.99 -13.43
C TYR A 230 3.92 -7.95 -14.57
N LEU A 231 4.41 -7.45 -15.73
CA LEU A 231 4.75 -8.33 -16.85
C LEU A 231 5.89 -9.29 -16.52
N PRO A 232 7.05 -8.83 -15.99
CA PRO A 232 8.12 -9.76 -15.57
C PRO A 232 7.67 -10.71 -14.46
N SER A 233 6.81 -10.26 -13.54
CA SER A 233 6.28 -11.13 -12.48
C SER A 233 5.41 -12.26 -13.01
N LEU A 234 4.65 -12.02 -14.08
CA LEU A 234 3.84 -13.05 -14.72
C LEU A 234 4.73 -14.12 -15.37
N ASP A 235 5.82 -13.71 -16.03
CA ASP A 235 6.78 -14.63 -16.63
C ASP A 235 7.50 -15.48 -15.57
N TYR A 236 7.92 -14.86 -14.48
CA TYR A 236 8.60 -15.54 -13.38
C TYR A 236 7.67 -16.46 -12.57
N ARG A 237 6.36 -16.24 -12.58
CA ARG A 237 5.39 -17.01 -11.78
C ARG A 237 5.55 -18.53 -11.96
N GLU A 238 5.82 -18.98 -13.18
CA GLU A 238 5.96 -20.41 -13.50
C GLU A 238 7.20 -21.04 -12.85
N MET A 239 8.24 -20.25 -12.60
CA MET A 239 9.47 -20.66 -11.93
C MET A 239 9.39 -20.56 -10.40
N SER A 240 8.35 -19.91 -9.89
CA SER A 240 8.16 -19.71 -8.46
C SER A 240 7.79 -21.03 -7.76
N ILE A 241 8.28 -21.22 -6.54
CA ILE A 241 7.86 -22.32 -5.65
C ILE A 241 6.34 -22.40 -5.44
N ARG A 242 5.62 -21.28 -5.63
CA ARG A 242 4.16 -21.20 -5.53
C ARG A 242 3.42 -21.76 -6.74
N SER A 243 4.09 -21.99 -7.88
CA SER A 243 3.50 -22.64 -9.05
C SER A 243 3.46 -24.16 -8.91
N SER A 244 4.30 -24.73 -8.04
CA SER A 244 4.33 -26.16 -7.72
C SER A 244 3.18 -26.53 -6.75
N ASN A 245 3.13 -27.77 -6.29
CA ASN A 245 2.10 -28.33 -5.39
C ASN A 245 1.84 -27.53 -4.10
N MET A 246 2.70 -26.56 -3.72
CA MET A 246 2.45 -25.60 -2.66
C MET A 246 1.32 -24.61 -2.98
N GLY A 247 0.93 -24.40 -4.23
CA GLY A 247 -0.24 -23.63 -4.65
C GLY A 247 -1.58 -24.32 -4.41
N SER A 248 -1.61 -25.43 -3.65
CA SER A 248 -2.83 -26.16 -3.34
C SER A 248 -3.80 -25.31 -2.51
N PHE A 249 -5.09 -25.63 -2.61
CA PHE A 249 -6.14 -25.01 -1.79
C PHE A 249 -5.80 -25.05 -0.29
N ALA A 250 -5.21 -26.16 0.19
CA ALA A 250 -4.77 -26.30 1.56
C ALA A 250 -3.72 -25.25 1.96
N TYR A 251 -2.74 -24.96 1.11
CA TYR A 251 -1.78 -23.89 1.38
C TYR A 251 -2.43 -22.53 1.38
N ALA A 252 -3.28 -22.24 0.39
CA ALA A 252 -3.96 -20.96 0.26
C ALA A 252 -4.90 -20.65 1.45
N THR A 253 -5.45 -21.69 2.09
CA THR A 253 -6.38 -21.56 3.23
C THR A 253 -5.72 -21.72 4.59
N ASN A 254 -4.42 -22.02 4.65
CA ASN A 254 -3.72 -22.30 5.90
C ASN A 254 -3.75 -21.12 6.89
N TRP A 255 -3.73 -19.89 6.39
CA TRP A 255 -3.87 -18.65 7.16
C TRP A 255 -5.29 -18.07 7.14
N SER A 256 -6.30 -18.88 6.85
CA SER A 256 -7.68 -18.41 6.92
C SER A 256 -8.05 -18.05 8.35
N MET A 257 -8.63 -16.88 8.52
CA MET A 257 -9.08 -16.41 9.83
C MET A 257 -10.27 -17.23 10.32
N HIS A 258 -10.18 -17.81 11.50
CA HIS A 258 -11.29 -18.49 12.12
C HIS A 258 -12.38 -17.49 12.54
N PRO A 259 -13.70 -17.80 12.40
CA PRO A 259 -14.77 -16.87 12.76
C PRO A 259 -14.68 -16.27 14.17
N LYS A 260 -14.17 -17.04 15.15
CA LYS A 260 -13.95 -16.52 16.51
C LYS A 260 -12.91 -15.41 16.57
N GLU A 261 -11.96 -15.38 15.64
CA GLU A 261 -10.93 -14.33 15.58
C GLU A 261 -11.47 -12.97 15.13
N LEU A 262 -12.71 -12.90 14.66
CA LEU A 262 -13.41 -11.64 14.47
C LEU A 262 -13.48 -10.79 15.75
N LEU A 263 -13.38 -11.43 16.93
CA LEU A 263 -13.29 -10.71 18.20
C LEU A 263 -12.04 -9.84 18.31
N THR A 264 -10.96 -10.14 17.58
CA THR A 264 -9.75 -9.32 17.56
C THR A 264 -9.99 -7.96 16.91
N TYR A 265 -11.00 -7.81 16.06
CA TYR A 265 -11.40 -6.49 15.51
C TYR A 265 -11.91 -5.54 16.59
N LEU A 266 -12.51 -6.08 17.66
CA LEU A 266 -13.04 -5.32 18.80
C LEU A 266 -12.02 -5.23 19.93
N MET A 267 -11.33 -6.33 20.20
CA MET A 267 -10.39 -6.48 21.31
C MET A 267 -9.07 -7.05 20.79
N PRO A 268 -8.08 -6.20 20.48
CA PRO A 268 -6.85 -6.63 19.79
C PRO A 268 -6.07 -7.72 20.53
N ASN A 269 -6.17 -7.77 21.85
CA ASN A 269 -5.44 -8.73 22.68
C ASN A 269 -6.29 -9.97 23.06
N PHE A 270 -7.43 -10.21 22.41
CA PHE A 270 -8.36 -11.30 22.80
C PHE A 270 -7.73 -12.70 22.69
N PHE A 271 -6.94 -12.94 21.67
CA PHE A 271 -6.15 -14.17 21.47
C PHE A 271 -4.65 -13.96 21.66
N GLY A 272 -4.26 -13.00 22.49
CA GLY A 272 -2.88 -12.52 22.56
C GLY A 272 -2.58 -11.52 21.44
N PHE A 273 -1.53 -10.70 21.65
CA PHE A 273 -1.23 -9.64 20.68
C PHE A 273 -0.63 -10.18 19.38
N GLY A 274 0.26 -11.19 19.50
CA GLY A 274 0.99 -11.78 18.39
C GLY A 274 2.27 -12.48 18.85
N GLY A 275 3.01 -13.07 17.94
CA GLY A 275 4.23 -13.80 18.22
C GLY A 275 4.02 -14.89 19.28
N SER A 276 4.86 -14.89 20.32
CA SER A 276 4.80 -15.89 21.41
C SER A 276 3.55 -15.76 22.29
N THR A 277 2.82 -14.66 22.24
CA THR A 277 1.60 -14.45 23.05
C THR A 277 0.32 -14.87 22.32
N TYR A 278 0.43 -15.20 21.03
CA TYR A 278 -0.74 -15.59 20.23
C TYR A 278 -1.24 -16.99 20.59
N THR A 279 -2.54 -17.08 20.84
CA THR A 279 -3.24 -18.32 21.22
C THR A 279 -4.46 -18.61 20.35
N GLY A 280 -4.53 -17.98 19.17
CA GLY A 280 -5.64 -18.12 18.23
C GLY A 280 -5.56 -19.37 17.35
N PHE A 281 -6.24 -19.34 16.23
CA PHE A 281 -6.47 -20.50 15.36
C PHE A 281 -5.59 -20.49 14.10
N MET A 282 -4.97 -19.35 13.74
CA MET A 282 -4.00 -19.31 12.64
C MET A 282 -2.69 -19.95 13.11
N PRO A 283 -1.89 -20.51 12.19
CA PRO A 283 -0.59 -21.09 12.54
C PRO A 283 0.33 -20.11 13.26
N PHE A 284 0.23 -18.83 12.89
CA PHE A 284 1.08 -17.78 13.41
C PHE A 284 0.52 -16.40 13.01
N THR A 285 0.72 -15.37 13.84
CA THR A 285 0.55 -13.96 13.51
C THR A 285 1.47 -13.10 14.36
N ASP A 286 2.05 -12.05 13.81
CA ASP A 286 2.88 -11.09 14.55
C ASP A 286 2.06 -10.02 15.26
N PHE A 287 0.82 -9.80 14.82
CA PHE A 287 -0.05 -8.74 15.31
C PHE A 287 -1.53 -9.08 15.10
N PRO A 288 -2.43 -8.51 15.91
CA PRO A 288 -3.87 -8.73 15.77
C PRO A 288 -4.45 -7.97 14.57
N ASN A 289 -5.49 -8.53 13.98
CA ASN A 289 -6.28 -7.87 12.93
C ASN A 289 -7.21 -6.78 13.54
N TYR A 290 -6.65 -5.76 14.16
CA TYR A 290 -7.40 -4.68 14.80
C TYR A 290 -7.47 -3.44 13.91
N VAL A 291 -8.66 -2.88 13.72
CA VAL A 291 -8.92 -1.75 12.82
C VAL A 291 -9.26 -0.44 13.53
N GLY A 292 -9.20 -0.41 14.87
CA GLY A 292 -9.42 0.82 15.62
C GLY A 292 -10.90 1.16 15.86
N LEU A 293 -11.72 0.19 16.23
CA LEU A 293 -13.12 0.40 16.57
C LEU A 293 -13.27 0.94 18.00
#